data_723ff66c8efbd750e0a233a14b944b46
#
_entry.id   723ff66c8efbd750e0a233a14b944b46
#
_cell.length_a   1.000
_cell.length_b   1.000
_cell.length_c   1.000
_cell.angle_alpha   90.00
_cell.angle_beta   90.00
_cell.angle_gamma   90.00
#
_symmetry.space_group_name_H-M   'P 1'
#
loop_
_entity.id
_entity.type
_entity.pdbx_description
1 polymer ?
#
loop_
_entity_poly.entity_id
_entity_poly.type
_entity_poly.pdbx_seq_one_letter_code
_entity_poly.pdbx_strand_id
1 'polypeptide(L)'
;SPHLAIFIKYDFWWNHLNALQSKSIPTVFISTMIRSDQYFIKYKLGSIRSILSSVDHYYVQTQKSADLLQSIGIVNTTVTGDSRLDSILFEEVNDVPIQKEILNWKSNGKCIIYGSVHLSDMEVIKEMSSINVKHLIVPHDIDSANITAFQSQLPASMIYSQSGLKDSSMVILDKLGVLRHIYNTADLVYIGGGFGKGIHNILEPLVQLIPILIGSNYHKFPEAVDLITEDAIKAIDTATSACIEAKNMLMESNNERKKTQNQYIRTHSGATEKILTSLGENKWI
;
A
#
# COMPACT_ATOMS: atom_id res chain seq x y z
N SER A 1 33.39 -6.60 4.35
CA SER A 1 32.42 -6.96 5.40
C SER A 1 31.62 -5.72 5.75
N PRO A 2 30.28 -5.75 5.72
CA PRO A 2 29.47 -4.60 6.15
C PRO A 2 29.61 -4.41 7.67
N HIS A 3 29.40 -3.17 8.13
CA HIS A 3 29.38 -2.83 9.57
C HIS A 3 28.02 -3.17 10.18
N LEU A 4 26.95 -3.13 9.39
CA LEU A 4 25.57 -3.41 9.78
C LEU A 4 24.84 -4.05 8.62
N ALA A 5 23.98 -5.04 8.88
CA ALA A 5 23.01 -5.58 7.93
C ALA A 5 21.60 -5.18 8.35
N ILE A 6 20.84 -4.59 7.42
CA ILE A 6 19.47 -4.16 7.65
C ILE A 6 18.55 -4.96 6.75
N PHE A 7 17.60 -5.68 7.34
CA PHE A 7 16.53 -6.36 6.62
C PHE A 7 15.22 -5.57 6.76
N ILE A 8 14.40 -5.59 5.71
CA ILE A 8 13.16 -4.82 5.68
C ILE A 8 11.97 -5.78 5.71
N LYS A 9 10.98 -5.48 6.56
CA LYS A 9 9.71 -6.21 6.69
C LYS A 9 9.88 -7.68 7.07
N TYR A 10 9.64 -8.62 6.14
CA TYR A 10 9.56 -10.07 6.38
C TYR A 10 10.56 -10.87 5.53
N ASP A 11 11.68 -10.26 5.13
CA ASP A 11 12.73 -10.90 4.34
C ASP A 11 13.63 -11.78 5.22
N PHE A 12 13.04 -12.84 5.80
CA PHE A 12 13.75 -13.81 6.64
C PHE A 12 14.59 -14.78 5.81
N TRP A 13 15.75 -14.35 5.39
CA TRP A 13 16.67 -15.10 4.54
C TRP A 13 17.63 -15.91 5.40
N TRP A 14 17.23 -17.12 5.78
CA TRP A 14 17.92 -17.97 6.75
C TRP A 14 19.42 -18.14 6.50
N ASN A 15 19.83 -18.41 5.25
CA ASN A 15 21.22 -18.57 4.88
C ASN A 15 22.02 -17.27 5.05
N HIS A 16 21.43 -16.13 4.76
CA HIS A 16 22.07 -14.82 4.97
C HIS A 16 22.24 -14.53 6.46
N LEU A 17 21.19 -14.76 7.27
CA LEU A 17 21.26 -14.57 8.71
C LEU A 17 22.34 -15.45 9.35
N ASN A 18 22.43 -16.73 8.99
CA ASN A 18 23.50 -17.61 9.44
C ASN A 18 24.90 -17.11 9.05
N ALA A 19 25.07 -16.63 7.82
CA ALA A 19 26.34 -16.10 7.34
C ALA A 19 26.74 -14.81 8.06
N LEU A 20 25.79 -13.93 8.38
CA LEU A 20 26.02 -12.71 9.14
C LEU A 20 26.41 -13.03 10.58
N GLN A 21 25.67 -13.94 11.22
CA GLN A 21 25.97 -14.44 12.56
C GLN A 21 27.37 -15.01 12.65
N SER A 22 27.76 -15.89 11.70
CA SER A 22 29.09 -16.52 11.70
C SER A 22 30.24 -15.52 11.54
N LYS A 23 29.96 -14.32 11.02
CA LYS A 23 30.92 -13.23 10.84
C LYS A 23 30.78 -12.13 11.91
N SER A 24 29.92 -12.34 12.90
CA SER A 24 29.61 -11.35 13.96
C SER A 24 29.23 -9.97 13.39
N ILE A 25 28.47 -9.94 12.30
CA ILE A 25 27.99 -8.71 11.68
C ILE A 25 26.67 -8.33 12.36
N PRO A 26 26.56 -7.16 13.00
CA PRO A 26 25.31 -6.68 13.58
C PRO A 26 24.19 -6.71 12.55
N THR A 27 23.03 -7.21 12.95
CA THR A 27 21.89 -7.44 12.06
C THR A 27 20.61 -6.94 12.70
N VAL A 28 19.89 -6.09 12.00
CA VAL A 28 18.61 -5.55 12.48
C VAL A 28 17.51 -5.74 11.42
N PHE A 29 16.29 -5.88 11.90
CA PHE A 29 15.10 -5.86 11.06
C PHE A 29 14.34 -4.56 11.31
N ILE A 30 13.95 -3.86 10.24
CA ILE A 30 13.17 -2.61 10.31
C ILE A 30 11.80 -2.79 9.66
N SER A 31 10.80 -2.05 10.17
CA SER A 31 9.40 -2.11 9.71
C SER A 31 8.87 -3.53 9.62
N THR A 32 9.26 -4.36 10.59
CA THR A 32 8.97 -5.80 10.56
C THR A 32 7.52 -6.06 10.95
N MET A 33 6.87 -6.91 10.18
CA MET A 33 5.55 -7.43 10.51
C MET A 33 5.60 -8.93 10.73
N ILE A 34 5.15 -9.36 11.89
CA ILE A 34 5.02 -10.78 12.26
C ILE A 34 3.54 -11.16 12.28
N ARG A 35 3.24 -12.29 11.66
CA ARG A 35 1.88 -12.86 11.64
C ARG A 35 1.84 -14.21 12.31
N SER A 36 0.71 -14.53 12.93
CA SER A 36 0.52 -15.79 13.63
C SER A 36 0.52 -17.03 12.73
N ASP A 37 0.23 -16.85 11.44
CA ASP A 37 0.23 -17.93 10.43
C ASP A 37 1.63 -18.25 9.88
N GLN A 38 2.65 -17.43 10.17
CA GLN A 38 4.03 -17.72 9.77
C GLN A 38 4.51 -19.02 10.45
N TYR A 39 5.14 -19.88 9.66
CA TYR A 39 5.49 -21.24 10.09
C TYR A 39 6.41 -21.29 11.33
N PHE A 40 7.33 -20.34 11.50
CA PHE A 40 8.22 -20.27 12.66
C PHE A 40 7.51 -19.80 13.94
N ILE A 41 6.41 -19.06 13.83
CA ILE A 41 5.52 -18.74 14.94
C ILE A 41 4.65 -19.95 15.26
N LYS A 42 3.99 -20.53 14.24
CA LYS A 42 3.02 -21.62 14.39
C LYS A 42 3.66 -22.90 14.95
N TYR A 43 4.84 -23.28 14.44
CA TYR A 43 5.48 -24.57 14.79
C TYR A 43 6.63 -24.45 15.78
N LYS A 44 6.99 -23.23 16.22
CA LYS A 44 8.04 -22.95 17.22
C LYS A 44 9.35 -23.73 16.97
N LEU A 45 9.79 -23.78 15.71
CA LEU A 45 10.94 -24.59 15.27
C LEU A 45 12.25 -24.10 15.91
N GLY A 46 12.88 -24.96 16.71
CA GLY A 46 14.05 -24.61 17.53
C GLY A 46 15.25 -24.10 16.73
N SER A 47 15.58 -24.71 15.56
CA SER A 47 16.66 -24.27 14.69
C SER A 47 16.44 -22.88 14.11
N ILE A 48 15.22 -22.58 13.70
CA ILE A 48 14.85 -21.26 13.18
C ILE A 48 14.81 -20.22 14.29
N ARG A 49 14.32 -20.60 15.46
CA ARG A 49 14.36 -19.74 16.64
C ARG A 49 15.78 -19.30 16.98
N SER A 50 16.75 -20.22 16.94
CA SER A 50 18.18 -19.88 17.16
C SER A 50 18.68 -18.82 16.20
N ILE A 51 18.35 -18.96 14.90
CA ILE A 51 18.71 -17.98 13.87
C ILE A 51 18.02 -16.63 14.11
N LEU A 52 16.72 -16.62 14.42
CA LEU A 52 16.00 -15.39 14.72
C LEU A 52 16.51 -14.71 15.98
N SER A 53 16.93 -15.48 16.99
CA SER A 53 17.51 -14.97 18.25
C SER A 53 18.91 -14.39 18.06
N SER A 54 19.57 -14.66 16.94
CA SER A 54 20.88 -14.04 16.60
C SER A 54 20.79 -12.65 15.99
N VAL A 55 19.59 -12.21 15.67
CA VAL A 55 19.34 -10.83 15.20
C VAL A 55 19.45 -9.88 16.39
N ASP A 56 20.20 -8.79 16.23
CA ASP A 56 20.48 -7.87 17.34
C ASP A 56 19.25 -7.08 17.74
N HIS A 57 18.41 -6.65 16.79
CA HIS A 57 17.18 -5.93 17.10
C HIS A 57 16.09 -6.04 16.03
N TYR A 58 14.83 -6.02 16.47
CA TYR A 58 13.63 -5.97 15.63
C TYR A 58 12.83 -4.69 15.87
N TYR A 59 12.81 -3.81 14.89
CA TYR A 59 11.90 -2.66 14.85
C TYR A 59 10.61 -3.08 14.17
N VAL A 60 9.58 -3.36 14.97
CA VAL A 60 8.32 -3.93 14.49
C VAL A 60 7.25 -2.85 14.25
N GLN A 61 6.34 -3.14 13.34
CA GLN A 61 5.27 -2.21 13.00
C GLN A 61 4.21 -2.09 14.10
N THR A 62 3.89 -3.20 14.79
CA THR A 62 2.77 -3.28 15.72
C THR A 62 3.15 -3.99 17.02
N GLN A 63 2.44 -3.68 18.12
CA GLN A 63 2.57 -4.40 19.40
C GLN A 63 2.31 -5.89 19.21
N LYS A 64 1.32 -6.27 18.40
CA LYS A 64 1.02 -7.68 18.09
C LYS A 64 2.22 -8.41 17.49
N SER A 65 3.01 -7.75 16.65
CA SER A 65 4.25 -8.32 16.10
C SER A 65 5.31 -8.53 17.19
N ALA A 66 5.45 -7.59 18.13
CA ALA A 66 6.35 -7.73 19.27
C ALA A 66 5.93 -8.91 20.16
N ASP A 67 4.64 -9.01 20.50
CA ASP A 67 4.08 -10.08 21.35
C ASP A 67 4.29 -11.46 20.71
N LEU A 68 4.14 -11.58 19.39
CA LEU A 68 4.40 -12.82 18.67
C LEU A 68 5.88 -13.22 18.71
N LEU A 69 6.81 -12.28 18.54
CA LEU A 69 8.25 -12.54 18.72
C LEU A 69 8.57 -12.95 20.17
N GLN A 70 8.00 -12.26 21.14
CA GLN A 70 8.16 -12.60 22.55
C GLN A 70 7.64 -14.01 22.86
N SER A 71 6.54 -14.45 22.23
CA SER A 71 5.97 -15.81 22.42
C SER A 71 6.92 -16.95 22.01
N ILE A 72 7.92 -16.65 21.18
CA ILE A 72 8.99 -17.56 20.77
C ILE A 72 10.34 -17.23 21.44
N GLY A 73 10.34 -16.31 22.43
CA GLY A 73 11.49 -15.95 23.26
C GLY A 73 12.44 -14.91 22.67
N ILE A 74 11.98 -14.10 21.72
CA ILE A 74 12.71 -12.97 21.16
C ILE A 74 12.19 -11.70 21.83
N VAL A 75 13.04 -11.04 22.64
CA VAL A 75 12.66 -9.89 23.48
C VAL A 75 13.28 -8.56 23.01
N ASN A 76 14.27 -8.59 22.16
CA ASN A 76 14.96 -7.43 21.61
C ASN A 76 14.12 -6.76 20.48
N THR A 77 12.97 -6.26 20.87
CA THR A 77 11.99 -5.64 19.96
C THR A 77 11.60 -4.24 20.38
N THR A 78 11.39 -3.36 19.42
CA THR A 78 10.81 -2.01 19.64
C THR A 78 9.70 -1.76 18.65
N VAL A 79 8.55 -1.28 19.12
CA VAL A 79 7.43 -0.90 18.26
C VAL A 79 7.70 0.50 17.72
N THR A 80 7.95 0.60 16.42
CA THR A 80 8.26 1.88 15.75
C THR A 80 7.20 2.35 14.77
N GLY A 81 6.41 1.45 14.22
CA GLY A 81 5.48 1.72 13.12
C GLY A 81 6.03 1.31 11.76
N ASP A 82 5.41 1.81 10.71
CA ASP A 82 5.73 1.47 9.30
C ASP A 82 6.47 2.64 8.63
N SER A 83 7.76 2.48 8.35
CA SER A 83 8.58 3.49 7.68
C SER A 83 8.15 3.79 6.22
N ARG A 84 7.26 2.98 5.62
CA ARG A 84 6.67 3.30 4.32
C ARG A 84 5.86 4.59 4.37
N LEU A 85 5.15 4.81 5.48
CA LEU A 85 4.35 6.03 5.65
C LEU A 85 5.26 7.26 5.69
N ASP A 86 6.36 7.18 6.45
CA ASP A 86 7.36 8.25 6.49
C ASP A 86 7.97 8.50 5.11
N SER A 87 8.34 7.42 4.39
CA SER A 87 8.91 7.56 3.04
C SER A 87 7.97 8.30 2.10
N ILE A 88 6.66 8.02 2.16
CA ILE A 88 5.67 8.70 1.32
C ILE A 88 5.51 10.17 1.74
N LEU A 89 5.55 10.45 3.05
CA LEU A 89 5.42 11.81 3.59
C LEU A 89 6.63 12.70 3.31
N PHE A 90 7.86 12.12 3.33
CA PHE A 90 9.10 12.85 3.06
C PHE A 90 9.40 13.02 1.57
N GLU A 91 8.77 12.21 0.74
CA GLU A 91 9.01 12.26 -0.68
C GLU A 91 8.27 13.43 -1.29
N GLU A 92 9.01 14.35 -1.94
CA GLU A 92 8.39 15.43 -2.68
C GLU A 92 7.50 14.88 -3.79
N VAL A 93 6.22 15.23 -3.75
CA VAL A 93 5.31 14.98 -4.88
C VAL A 93 5.70 15.94 -5.98
N ASN A 94 6.64 15.52 -6.82
CA ASN A 94 7.04 16.31 -7.96
C ASN A 94 5.86 16.51 -8.91
N ASP A 95 5.68 17.74 -9.38
CA ASP A 95 4.73 18.08 -10.44
C ASP A 95 5.13 17.31 -11.71
N VAL A 96 4.46 16.20 -11.96
CA VAL A 96 4.65 15.45 -13.20
C VAL A 96 3.68 16.00 -14.27
N PRO A 97 4.09 16.13 -15.54
CA PRO A 97 3.26 16.72 -16.59
C PRO A 97 1.85 16.10 -16.69
N ILE A 98 1.74 14.80 -16.45
CA ILE A 98 0.47 14.07 -16.51
C ILE A 98 -0.57 14.54 -15.47
N GLN A 99 -0.16 15.10 -14.31
CA GLN A 99 -1.11 15.68 -13.35
C GLN A 99 -1.89 16.82 -13.99
N LYS A 100 -1.20 17.73 -14.68
CA LYS A 100 -1.82 18.87 -15.38
C LYS A 100 -2.74 18.38 -16.50
N GLU A 101 -2.33 17.33 -17.22
CA GLU A 101 -3.18 16.70 -18.24
C GLU A 101 -4.46 16.14 -17.63
N ILE A 102 -4.39 15.41 -16.49
CA ILE A 102 -5.56 14.85 -15.80
C ILE A 102 -6.48 15.96 -15.29
N LEU A 103 -5.94 16.99 -14.67
CA LEU A 103 -6.71 18.13 -14.18
C LEU A 103 -7.46 18.84 -15.31
N ASN A 104 -6.79 19.06 -16.46
CA ASN A 104 -7.42 19.63 -17.66
C ASN A 104 -8.48 18.68 -18.24
N TRP A 105 -8.19 17.38 -18.30
CA TRP A 105 -9.10 16.36 -18.83
C TRP A 105 -10.39 16.21 -18.00
N LYS A 106 -10.27 16.23 -16.67
CA LYS A 106 -11.45 16.19 -15.81
C LYS A 106 -12.17 17.55 -15.73
N SER A 107 -11.47 18.64 -16.03
CA SER A 107 -12.01 20.00 -15.90
C SER A 107 -12.69 20.21 -14.54
N ASN A 108 -13.93 20.72 -14.52
CA ASN A 108 -14.74 20.86 -13.30
C ASN A 108 -15.48 19.57 -12.87
N GLY A 109 -15.28 18.48 -13.60
CA GLY A 109 -15.86 17.18 -13.28
C GLY A 109 -15.09 16.42 -12.20
N LYS A 110 -15.56 15.22 -11.88
CA LYS A 110 -14.91 14.30 -10.95
C LYS A 110 -14.16 13.21 -11.70
N CYS A 111 -13.18 12.62 -11.03
CA CYS A 111 -12.37 11.52 -11.56
C CYS A 111 -12.20 10.41 -10.52
N ILE A 112 -12.44 9.17 -10.95
CA ILE A 112 -12.07 7.97 -10.21
C ILE A 112 -10.77 7.44 -10.78
N ILE A 113 -9.77 7.22 -9.91
CA ILE A 113 -8.53 6.53 -10.27
C ILE A 113 -8.60 5.10 -9.74
N TYR A 114 -8.41 4.13 -10.63
CA TYR A 114 -8.32 2.70 -10.31
C TYR A 114 -6.84 2.32 -10.27
N GLY A 115 -6.25 2.32 -9.07
CA GLY A 115 -4.81 2.15 -8.88
C GLY A 115 -4.37 0.70 -8.75
N SER A 116 -3.38 0.29 -9.53
CA SER A 116 -2.79 -1.05 -9.51
C SER A 116 -3.81 -2.18 -9.66
N VAL A 117 -4.75 -2.03 -10.61
CA VAL A 117 -5.82 -3.01 -10.82
C VAL A 117 -5.34 -4.22 -11.62
N HIS A 118 -5.97 -5.36 -11.35
CA HIS A 118 -5.81 -6.61 -12.09
C HIS A 118 -7.09 -6.97 -12.85
N LEU A 119 -7.02 -7.97 -13.72
CA LEU A 119 -8.21 -8.49 -14.41
C LEU A 119 -9.26 -9.05 -13.44
N SER A 120 -8.87 -9.45 -12.22
CA SER A 120 -9.79 -9.85 -11.15
C SER A 120 -10.68 -8.71 -10.63
N ASP A 121 -10.29 -7.45 -10.87
CA ASP A 121 -11.05 -6.25 -10.46
C ASP A 121 -12.03 -5.78 -11.54
N MET A 122 -12.07 -6.48 -12.69
CA MET A 122 -12.76 -6.01 -13.89
C MET A 122 -14.27 -5.84 -13.70
N GLU A 123 -14.93 -6.71 -12.94
CA GLU A 123 -16.38 -6.60 -12.67
C GLU A 123 -16.68 -5.29 -11.90
N VAL A 124 -15.84 -4.95 -10.94
CA VAL A 124 -15.94 -3.69 -10.18
C VAL A 124 -15.74 -2.48 -11.09
N ILE A 125 -14.73 -2.52 -11.95
CA ILE A 125 -14.43 -1.43 -12.88
C ILE A 125 -15.62 -1.22 -13.85
N LYS A 126 -16.16 -2.30 -14.42
CA LYS A 126 -17.32 -2.25 -15.32
C LYS A 126 -18.54 -1.65 -14.64
N GLU A 127 -18.86 -2.09 -13.43
CA GLU A 127 -20.03 -1.59 -12.70
C GLU A 127 -19.87 -0.10 -12.33
N MET A 128 -18.70 0.27 -11.79
CA MET A 128 -18.40 1.65 -11.45
C MET A 128 -18.29 2.57 -12.68
N SER A 129 -17.97 2.03 -13.86
CA SER A 129 -17.90 2.81 -15.11
C SER A 129 -19.25 3.39 -15.55
N SER A 130 -20.35 2.90 -14.99
CA SER A 130 -21.69 3.47 -15.16
C SER A 130 -21.88 4.84 -14.48
N ILE A 131 -20.97 5.22 -13.59
CA ILE A 131 -21.00 6.53 -12.91
C ILE A 131 -20.53 7.59 -13.92
N ASN A 132 -21.29 8.66 -14.06
CA ASN A 132 -20.97 9.74 -15.02
C ASN A 132 -19.84 10.66 -14.49
N VAL A 133 -18.62 10.16 -14.51
CA VAL A 133 -17.38 10.87 -14.15
C VAL A 133 -16.26 10.44 -15.10
N LYS A 134 -15.06 10.97 -14.94
CA LYS A 134 -13.86 10.46 -15.61
C LYS A 134 -13.31 9.22 -14.90
N HIS A 135 -12.85 8.23 -15.67
CA HIS A 135 -12.31 6.97 -15.16
C HIS A 135 -10.89 6.77 -15.68
N LEU A 136 -9.91 6.82 -14.77
CA LEU A 136 -8.51 6.56 -15.08
C LEU A 136 -8.11 5.20 -14.52
N ILE A 137 -7.90 4.23 -15.40
CA ILE A 137 -7.58 2.85 -15.05
C ILE A 137 -6.08 2.68 -15.16
N VAL A 138 -5.42 2.32 -14.05
CA VAL A 138 -3.97 2.10 -13.99
C VAL A 138 -3.72 0.63 -13.65
N PRO A 139 -3.48 -0.22 -14.66
CA PRO A 139 -3.18 -1.64 -14.43
C PRO A 139 -1.89 -1.81 -13.62
N HIS A 140 -1.83 -2.90 -12.84
CA HIS A 140 -0.61 -3.29 -12.12
C HIS A 140 0.51 -3.66 -13.10
N ASP A 141 0.18 -4.47 -14.11
CA ASP A 141 1.08 -4.86 -15.17
C ASP A 141 0.71 -4.15 -16.47
N ILE A 142 1.69 -3.54 -17.14
CA ILE A 142 1.46 -2.75 -18.35
C ILE A 142 2.05 -3.39 -19.62
N ASP A 143 2.34 -4.70 -19.59
CA ASP A 143 2.71 -5.41 -20.80
C ASP A 143 1.55 -5.39 -21.83
N SER A 144 1.90 -5.53 -23.09
CA SER A 144 0.93 -5.38 -24.21
C SER A 144 -0.23 -6.36 -24.15
N ALA A 145 0.00 -7.58 -23.64
CA ALA A 145 -1.03 -8.60 -23.52
C ALA A 145 -2.06 -8.20 -22.45
N ASN A 146 -1.58 -7.71 -21.31
CA ASN A 146 -2.44 -7.25 -20.22
C ASN A 146 -3.26 -6.01 -20.62
N ILE A 147 -2.61 -5.00 -21.24
CA ILE A 147 -3.31 -3.80 -21.75
C ILE A 147 -4.38 -4.18 -22.77
N THR A 148 -4.07 -5.08 -23.71
CA THR A 148 -5.06 -5.60 -24.69
C THR A 148 -6.22 -6.31 -23.99
N ALA A 149 -5.95 -7.10 -22.94
CA ALA A 149 -6.99 -7.79 -22.18
C ALA A 149 -7.90 -6.79 -21.44
N PHE A 150 -7.34 -5.71 -20.84
CA PHE A 150 -8.13 -4.63 -20.24
C PHE A 150 -9.00 -3.93 -21.29
N GLN A 151 -8.42 -3.53 -22.42
CA GLN A 151 -9.15 -2.81 -23.47
C GLN A 151 -10.27 -3.68 -24.09
N SER A 152 -10.03 -4.98 -24.28
CA SER A 152 -11.06 -5.90 -24.82
C SER A 152 -12.29 -6.00 -23.89
N GLN A 153 -12.10 -5.86 -22.59
CA GLN A 153 -13.18 -5.89 -21.62
C GLN A 153 -13.81 -4.50 -21.36
N LEU A 154 -13.12 -3.43 -21.74
CA LEU A 154 -13.55 -2.03 -21.61
C LEU A 154 -13.49 -1.35 -22.99
N PRO A 155 -14.34 -1.73 -23.94
CA PRO A 155 -14.23 -1.29 -25.34
C PRO A 155 -14.40 0.23 -25.52
N ALA A 156 -15.02 0.93 -24.57
CA ALA A 156 -15.13 2.39 -24.56
C ALA A 156 -13.87 3.11 -24.07
N SER A 157 -12.86 2.36 -23.57
CA SER A 157 -11.63 2.96 -23.06
C SER A 157 -10.63 3.29 -24.17
N MET A 158 -9.85 4.34 -23.96
CA MET A 158 -8.69 4.66 -24.78
C MET A 158 -7.40 4.28 -24.04
N ILE A 159 -6.33 3.96 -24.77
CA ILE A 159 -5.00 3.72 -24.20
C ILE A 159 -4.22 5.02 -24.23
N TYR A 160 -3.66 5.42 -23.07
CA TYR A 160 -2.98 6.70 -22.91
C TYR A 160 -1.81 6.89 -23.89
N SER A 161 -0.95 5.88 -24.06
CA SER A 161 0.19 5.96 -24.99
C SER A 161 -0.20 6.19 -26.45
N GLN A 162 -1.44 5.82 -26.84
CA GLN A 162 -1.92 5.93 -28.22
C GLN A 162 -2.67 7.25 -28.48
N SER A 163 -3.43 7.75 -27.50
CA SER A 163 -4.37 8.86 -27.73
C SER A 163 -4.30 9.96 -26.67
N GLY A 164 -3.49 9.80 -25.61
CA GLY A 164 -3.53 10.69 -24.45
C GLY A 164 -4.87 10.61 -23.71
N LEU A 165 -5.25 11.70 -23.05
CA LEU A 165 -6.50 11.78 -22.27
C LEU A 165 -7.67 12.41 -23.05
N LYS A 166 -7.50 12.75 -24.32
CA LYS A 166 -8.48 13.55 -25.08
C LYS A 166 -9.79 12.82 -25.28
N ASP A 167 -10.88 13.58 -25.20
CA ASP A 167 -12.25 13.25 -25.62
C ASP A 167 -12.87 11.93 -25.10
N SER A 168 -12.19 11.19 -24.21
CA SER A 168 -12.70 9.98 -23.60
C SER A 168 -13.14 10.23 -22.16
N SER A 169 -14.16 9.51 -21.71
CA SER A 169 -14.53 9.45 -20.30
C SER A 169 -13.73 8.38 -19.53
N MET A 170 -13.08 7.45 -20.25
CA MET A 170 -12.36 6.33 -19.69
C MET A 170 -11.01 6.13 -20.39
N VAL A 171 -9.93 6.09 -19.62
CA VAL A 171 -8.57 5.91 -20.15
C VAL A 171 -7.83 4.84 -19.36
N ILE A 172 -7.17 3.93 -20.06
CA ILE A 172 -6.20 2.98 -19.51
C ILE A 172 -4.83 3.66 -19.56
N LEU A 173 -4.25 3.91 -18.40
CA LEU A 173 -2.94 4.54 -18.27
C LEU A 173 -1.84 3.49 -18.24
N ASP A 174 -1.19 3.29 -19.36
CA ASP A 174 -0.10 2.33 -19.59
C ASP A 174 1.28 2.97 -19.37
N LYS A 175 1.45 3.68 -18.23
CA LYS A 175 2.69 4.38 -17.89
C LYS A 175 3.14 4.02 -16.48
N LEU A 176 4.38 3.52 -16.35
CA LEU A 176 4.97 3.16 -15.05
C LEU A 176 5.41 4.38 -14.24
N GLY A 177 5.39 4.21 -12.91
CA GLY A 177 6.02 5.14 -11.97
C GLY A 177 5.27 6.45 -11.73
N VAL A 178 4.07 6.63 -12.31
CA VAL A 178 3.32 7.88 -12.19
C VAL A 178 2.19 7.82 -11.17
N LEU A 179 1.74 6.62 -10.78
CA LEU A 179 0.50 6.42 -10.03
C LEU A 179 0.47 7.21 -8.71
N ARG A 180 1.53 7.14 -7.90
CA ARG A 180 1.62 7.88 -6.63
C ARG A 180 1.53 9.40 -6.80
N HIS A 181 2.01 9.92 -7.93
CA HIS A 181 2.01 11.36 -8.22
C HIS A 181 0.66 11.87 -8.69
N ILE A 182 -0.22 11.00 -9.18
CA ILE A 182 -1.51 11.40 -9.75
C ILE A 182 -2.70 11.19 -8.79
N TYR A 183 -2.53 10.50 -7.67
CA TYR A 183 -3.62 10.29 -6.71
C TYR A 183 -4.25 11.61 -6.25
N ASN A 184 -3.47 12.67 -6.05
CA ASN A 184 -3.96 13.99 -5.66
C ASN A 184 -4.91 14.64 -6.67
N THR A 185 -5.01 14.10 -7.88
CA THR A 185 -5.98 14.55 -8.90
C THR A 185 -7.33 13.83 -8.83
N ALA A 186 -7.42 12.75 -8.04
CA ALA A 186 -8.63 11.95 -7.89
C ALA A 186 -9.64 12.56 -6.92
N ASP A 187 -10.91 12.29 -7.16
CA ASP A 187 -12.01 12.54 -6.22
C ASP A 187 -12.39 11.26 -5.46
N LEU A 188 -12.01 10.09 -6.00
CA LEU A 188 -12.13 8.77 -5.40
C LEU A 188 -11.04 7.87 -5.96
N VAL A 189 -10.46 7.02 -5.12
CA VAL A 189 -9.51 5.99 -5.52
C VAL A 189 -10.07 4.61 -5.21
N TYR A 190 -10.04 3.71 -6.20
CA TYR A 190 -10.18 2.28 -5.99
C TYR A 190 -8.81 1.63 -6.06
N ILE A 191 -8.38 0.91 -5.02
CA ILE A 191 -7.11 0.16 -5.01
C ILE A 191 -7.37 -1.30 -5.37
N GLY A 192 -6.72 -1.75 -6.43
CA GLY A 192 -6.87 -3.08 -6.99
C GLY A 192 -6.28 -4.20 -6.16
N GLY A 193 -6.54 -5.43 -6.61
CA GLY A 193 -6.04 -6.68 -6.02
C GLY A 193 -6.92 -7.26 -4.93
N GLY A 194 -7.86 -6.49 -4.39
CA GLY A 194 -8.72 -6.93 -3.28
C GLY A 194 -9.73 -8.03 -3.64
N PHE A 195 -9.94 -8.31 -4.92
CA PHE A 195 -10.68 -9.48 -5.41
C PHE A 195 -9.77 -10.61 -5.93
N GLY A 196 -8.46 -10.48 -5.68
CA GLY A 196 -7.44 -11.44 -6.07
C GLY A 196 -6.56 -11.87 -4.88
N LYS A 197 -5.26 -11.68 -5.01
CA LYS A 197 -4.25 -12.10 -4.01
C LYS A 197 -4.16 -11.20 -2.77
N GLY A 198 -4.78 -10.03 -2.79
CA GLY A 198 -4.76 -9.00 -1.75
C GLY A 198 -4.53 -7.61 -2.32
N ILE A 199 -4.90 -6.61 -1.54
CA ILE A 199 -4.83 -5.20 -1.95
C ILE A 199 -3.40 -4.71 -2.17
N HIS A 200 -3.25 -3.71 -3.04
CA HIS A 200 -2.01 -2.97 -3.20
C HIS A 200 -1.86 -1.85 -2.15
N ASN A 201 -0.84 -1.02 -2.30
CA ASN A 201 -0.49 0.03 -1.33
C ASN A 201 -1.60 1.09 -1.23
N ILE A 202 -2.22 1.19 -0.04
CA ILE A 202 -3.26 2.18 0.26
C ILE A 202 -2.69 3.45 0.90
N LEU A 203 -1.43 3.44 1.34
CA LEU A 203 -0.82 4.56 2.06
C LEU A 203 -0.58 5.77 1.14
N GLU A 204 -0.31 5.53 -0.15
CA GLU A 204 -0.10 6.62 -1.12
C GLU A 204 -1.34 7.52 -1.31
N PRO A 205 -2.54 6.99 -1.61
CA PRO A 205 -3.75 7.82 -1.65
C PRO A 205 -4.20 8.29 -0.26
N LEU A 206 -3.87 7.54 0.82
CA LEU A 206 -4.20 7.93 2.19
C LEU A 206 -3.54 9.27 2.56
N VAL A 207 -2.25 9.45 2.27
CA VAL A 207 -1.53 10.70 2.60
C VAL A 207 -2.03 11.90 1.79
N GLN A 208 -2.71 11.66 0.68
CA GLN A 208 -3.39 12.69 -0.12
C GLN A 208 -4.80 13.00 0.41
N LEU A 209 -5.25 12.31 1.46
CA LEU A 209 -6.58 12.47 2.07
C LEU A 209 -7.72 12.27 1.07
N ILE A 210 -7.54 11.36 0.13
CA ILE A 210 -8.54 11.01 -0.88
C ILE A 210 -9.45 9.89 -0.34
N PRO A 211 -10.75 9.87 -0.66
CA PRO A 211 -11.61 8.73 -0.40
C PRO A 211 -11.10 7.46 -1.08
N ILE A 212 -11.04 6.34 -0.33
CA ILE A 212 -10.46 5.07 -0.81
C ILE A 212 -11.48 3.94 -0.71
N LEU A 213 -11.64 3.19 -1.81
CA LEU A 213 -12.34 1.91 -1.86
C LEU A 213 -11.35 0.78 -2.11
N ILE A 214 -11.56 -0.35 -1.45
CA ILE A 214 -10.78 -1.58 -1.65
C ILE A 214 -11.70 -2.80 -1.72
N GLY A 215 -11.24 -3.88 -2.34
CA GLY A 215 -11.95 -5.17 -2.30
C GLY A 215 -11.75 -5.90 -0.97
N SER A 216 -12.52 -6.98 -0.74
CA SER A 216 -12.64 -7.68 0.55
C SER A 216 -11.41 -8.46 1.01
N ASN A 217 -10.43 -8.75 0.16
CA ASN A 217 -9.22 -9.48 0.55
C ASN A 217 -8.13 -8.56 1.12
N TYR A 218 -8.42 -7.90 2.25
CA TYR A 218 -7.51 -6.94 2.91
C TYR A 218 -7.03 -7.38 4.30
N HIS A 219 -7.56 -8.45 4.88
CA HIS A 219 -7.31 -8.84 6.28
C HIS A 219 -5.84 -9.14 6.64
N LYS A 220 -4.98 -9.33 5.64
CA LYS A 220 -3.53 -9.50 5.83
C LYS A 220 -2.76 -8.18 5.94
N PHE A 221 -3.45 -7.05 5.77
CA PHE A 221 -2.90 -5.70 5.75
C PHE A 221 -3.42 -4.93 6.98
N PRO A 222 -2.65 -4.85 8.08
CA PRO A 222 -3.11 -4.23 9.32
C PRO A 222 -3.56 -2.79 9.12
N GLU A 223 -2.84 -2.03 8.30
CA GLU A 223 -3.19 -0.65 7.96
C GLU A 223 -4.59 -0.54 7.34
N ALA A 224 -4.98 -1.50 6.52
CA ALA A 224 -6.32 -1.52 5.95
C ALA A 224 -7.39 -1.91 6.98
N VAL A 225 -7.09 -2.88 7.84
CA VAL A 225 -7.99 -3.31 8.92
C VAL A 225 -8.27 -2.15 9.86
N ASP A 226 -7.23 -1.44 10.29
CA ASP A 226 -7.36 -0.29 11.20
C ASP A 226 -8.16 0.85 10.56
N LEU A 227 -7.81 1.23 9.33
CA LEU A 227 -8.49 2.30 8.59
C LEU A 227 -9.96 2.00 8.26
N ILE A 228 -10.31 0.73 8.04
CA ILE A 228 -11.71 0.31 7.85
C ILE A 228 -12.46 0.38 9.18
N THR A 229 -11.84 -0.09 10.27
CA THR A 229 -12.45 -0.07 11.61
C THR A 229 -12.77 1.37 12.05
N GLU A 230 -11.91 2.32 11.68
CA GLU A 230 -12.06 3.75 11.96
C GLU A 230 -12.92 4.50 10.92
N ASP A 231 -13.51 3.82 9.94
CA ASP A 231 -14.29 4.39 8.83
C ASP A 231 -13.51 5.39 7.95
N ALA A 232 -12.19 5.30 7.95
CA ALA A 232 -11.31 6.14 7.15
C ALA A 232 -11.26 5.75 5.67
N ILE A 233 -11.49 4.46 5.38
CA ILE A 233 -11.63 3.88 4.03
C ILE A 233 -12.78 2.89 4.02
N LYS A 234 -13.23 2.46 2.83
CA LYS A 234 -14.31 1.47 2.68
C LYS A 234 -13.83 0.20 1.99
N ALA A 235 -14.28 -0.94 2.50
CA ALA A 235 -14.15 -2.23 1.82
C ALA A 235 -15.48 -2.61 1.16
N ILE A 236 -15.39 -3.27 0.01
CA ILE A 236 -16.54 -3.73 -0.77
C ILE A 236 -16.42 -5.22 -1.08
N ASP A 237 -17.55 -5.92 -1.09
CA ASP A 237 -17.61 -7.36 -1.32
C ASP A 237 -18.10 -7.72 -2.73
N THR A 238 -18.79 -6.80 -3.42
CA THR A 238 -19.37 -7.02 -4.75
C THR A 238 -19.20 -5.80 -5.64
N ALA A 239 -19.29 -5.99 -6.94
CA ALA A 239 -19.27 -4.90 -7.91
C ALA A 239 -20.45 -3.92 -7.70
N THR A 240 -21.63 -4.44 -7.35
CA THR A 240 -22.81 -3.61 -7.07
C THR A 240 -22.59 -2.73 -5.83
N SER A 241 -22.04 -3.29 -4.74
CA SER A 241 -21.71 -2.49 -3.55
C SER A 241 -20.64 -1.43 -3.86
N ALA A 242 -19.68 -1.74 -4.74
CA ALA A 242 -18.67 -0.79 -5.20
C ALA A 242 -19.30 0.45 -5.85
N CYS A 243 -20.26 0.24 -6.75
CA CYS A 243 -20.93 1.34 -7.45
C CYS A 243 -21.75 2.21 -6.49
N ILE A 244 -22.44 1.59 -5.54
CA ILE A 244 -23.24 2.31 -4.52
C ILE A 244 -22.30 3.16 -3.64
N GLU A 245 -21.29 2.56 -3.06
CA GLU A 245 -20.33 3.25 -2.19
C GLU A 245 -19.57 4.34 -2.94
N ALA A 246 -19.14 4.09 -4.18
CA ALA A 246 -18.48 5.11 -4.99
C ALA A 246 -19.38 6.35 -5.21
N LYS A 247 -20.66 6.15 -5.51
CA LYS A 247 -21.62 7.26 -5.66
C LYS A 247 -21.76 8.04 -4.36
N ASN A 248 -21.91 7.34 -3.23
CA ASN A 248 -22.04 7.97 -1.90
C ASN A 248 -20.78 8.80 -1.60
N MET A 249 -19.59 8.21 -1.72
CA MET A 249 -18.32 8.87 -1.44
C MET A 249 -18.04 10.07 -2.36
N LEU A 250 -18.51 10.02 -3.61
CA LEU A 250 -18.41 11.15 -4.52
C LEU A 250 -19.39 12.28 -4.21
N MET A 251 -20.54 12.00 -3.58
CA MET A 251 -21.57 12.99 -3.26
C MET A 251 -21.39 13.61 -1.88
N GLU A 252 -20.87 12.86 -0.92
CA GLU A 252 -20.73 13.27 0.47
C GLU A 252 -19.60 14.29 0.69
N SER A 253 -19.75 15.06 1.77
CA SER A 253 -18.63 15.80 2.34
C SER A 253 -17.67 14.83 3.02
N ASN A 254 -16.46 14.69 2.50
CA ASN A 254 -15.46 13.77 3.05
C ASN A 254 -14.69 14.33 4.27
N ASN A 255 -15.20 15.36 4.94
CA ASN A 255 -14.48 16.05 6.01
C ASN A 255 -14.18 15.16 7.21
N GLU A 256 -15.12 14.37 7.68
CA GLU A 256 -14.89 13.44 8.82
C GLU A 256 -13.90 12.35 8.43
N ARG A 257 -14.06 11.75 7.25
CA ARG A 257 -13.13 10.75 6.74
C ARG A 257 -11.69 11.30 6.62
N LYS A 258 -11.54 12.53 6.11
CA LYS A 258 -10.23 13.20 6.05
C LYS A 258 -9.63 13.46 7.42
N LYS A 259 -10.44 13.79 8.44
CA LYS A 259 -9.96 13.94 9.82
C LYS A 259 -9.42 12.61 10.34
N THR A 260 -10.16 11.52 10.16
CA THR A 260 -9.76 10.18 10.59
C THR A 260 -8.49 9.74 9.87
N GLN A 261 -8.42 9.92 8.53
CA GLN A 261 -7.21 9.65 7.75
C GLN A 261 -6.00 10.45 8.28
N ASN A 262 -6.17 11.74 8.53
CA ASN A 262 -5.11 12.61 9.04
C ASN A 262 -4.68 12.20 10.45
N GLN A 263 -5.61 11.80 11.31
CA GLN A 263 -5.31 11.28 12.64
C GLN A 263 -4.47 10.00 12.53
N TYR A 264 -4.87 9.07 11.68
CA TYR A 264 -4.11 7.84 11.42
C TYR A 264 -2.67 8.14 10.97
N ILE A 265 -2.50 9.05 10.00
CA ILE A 265 -1.18 9.46 9.51
C ILE A 265 -0.32 10.00 10.65
N ARG A 266 -0.86 10.90 11.48
CA ARG A 266 -0.13 11.50 12.61
C ARG A 266 0.29 10.48 13.67
N THR A 267 -0.54 9.49 13.94
CA THR A 267 -0.28 8.50 14.98
C THR A 267 0.66 7.39 14.52
N HIS A 268 0.75 7.13 13.21
CA HIS A 268 1.54 6.02 12.65
C HIS A 268 2.80 6.48 11.90
N SER A 269 3.05 7.79 11.77
CA SER A 269 4.30 8.35 11.24
C SER A 269 5.40 8.43 12.31
N GLY A 270 6.64 8.69 11.88
CA GLY A 270 7.80 8.85 12.75
C GLY A 270 8.56 7.55 13.04
N ALA A 271 8.26 6.47 12.32
CA ALA A 271 8.97 5.20 12.46
C ALA A 271 10.46 5.34 12.10
N THR A 272 10.76 6.07 11.04
CA THR A 272 12.14 6.29 10.56
C THR A 272 12.99 7.00 11.60
N GLU A 273 12.47 8.07 12.21
CA GLU A 273 13.19 8.82 13.24
C GLU A 273 13.48 7.94 14.47
N LYS A 274 12.50 7.19 14.95
CA LYS A 274 12.67 6.24 16.08
C LYS A 274 13.73 5.19 15.77
N ILE A 275 13.74 4.65 14.55
CA ILE A 275 14.73 3.65 14.12
C ILE A 275 16.13 4.27 14.10
N LEU A 276 16.31 5.42 13.45
CA LEU A 276 17.61 6.10 13.33
C LEU A 276 18.16 6.49 14.70
N THR A 277 17.34 7.04 15.60
CA THR A 277 17.73 7.37 16.97
C THR A 277 18.26 6.13 17.69
N SER A 278 17.51 5.01 17.63
CA SER A 278 17.91 3.76 18.29
C SER A 278 19.17 3.15 17.67
N LEU A 279 19.35 3.22 16.35
CA LEU A 279 20.58 2.76 15.69
C LEU A 279 21.81 3.57 16.15
N GLY A 280 21.66 4.90 16.31
CA GLY A 280 22.71 5.78 16.83
C GLY A 280 23.04 5.50 18.29
N GLU A 281 22.04 5.32 19.17
CA GLU A 281 22.23 4.98 20.59
C GLU A 281 22.99 3.65 20.75
N ASN A 282 22.72 2.66 19.90
CA ASN A 282 23.43 1.37 19.88
C ASN A 282 24.77 1.41 19.16
N LYS A 283 25.18 2.56 18.64
CA LYS A 283 26.45 2.77 17.88
C LYS A 283 26.56 1.85 16.64
N TRP A 284 25.46 1.55 16.00
CA TRP A 284 25.45 0.80 14.74
C TRP A 284 25.61 1.72 13.52
N ILE A 285 25.29 3.00 13.69
CA ILE A 285 25.50 4.09 12.71
C ILE A 285 26.11 5.32 13.42
#